data_8c29b79212c4f8cf56a047fb962fc45c
#
_entry.id   8c29b79212c4f8cf56a047fb962fc45c
#
_cell.length_a   1.000
_cell.length_b   1.000
_cell.length_c   1.000
_cell.angle_alpha   90.00
_cell.angle_beta   90.00
_cell.angle_gamma   90.00
#
_symmetry.space_group_name_H-M   'P 1'
#
loop_
_entity.id
_entity.type
_entity.pdbx_description
1 polymer ?
#
loop_
_entity_poly.entity_id
_entity_poly.type
_entity_poly.pdbx_seq_one_letter_code
_entity_poly.pdbx_strand_id
1 'polypeptide(L)'
;MSENGADVSWSDVGKVLEDERSSVEDIQTDLARNNKGNICQSIDNCMTVFQRDPLLKGAIRKNELSGKIDIVGNLGWERTSSSLTDTDVYQLHWYLEKEYGLKNERNINKAMNIAASENRYHPIREYLEQLVWDGKYRIGRLLPKYLGAEEDAYTREIMQLLMLAAIHRVYEPGCKYEIMVCLVGGQGAGKSTFFRFLAINDEWFSDDLKRMDDDNVYRKMQGHWIIEMSEMMATVNAKSIEDIKSFISRQKETYKIPYETHPEDRPRQCVFVGTSNSMDFLPLDRTGNRRFAPILVHPDRVEKHILEDEKEARNYIIQAWAEAMELYRSGQHELKLSKDTENYLRQMQKEFMPEDAKVGIIQLWLDELSQDYVCSTMIYKEAFDHEYDTPKDWELKEINNVMNNSISGWEKISSHRFAEYGIQRGWRRIVDKEEFHKLPEHAETLFDEK
;
A
#
# COMPACT_ATOMS: atom_id res chain seq x y z
N MET A 1 6.50 10.90 41.13
CA MET A 1 5.66 11.46 42.21
C MET A 1 5.17 12.81 41.78
N SER A 2 3.94 12.90 41.40
CA SER A 2 2.94 13.96 41.63
C SER A 2 1.67 13.49 40.95
N GLU A 3 0.84 12.84 41.77
CA GLU A 3 -0.56 12.58 41.49
C GLU A 3 -1.29 13.92 41.50
N ASN A 4 -1.78 14.37 40.35
CA ASN A 4 -2.86 15.35 40.27
C ASN A 4 -4.16 14.60 39.94
N GLY A 5 -4.66 13.85 40.91
CA GLY A 5 -6.04 13.48 40.98
C GLY A 5 -6.82 14.76 41.37
N ALA A 6 -7.52 15.35 40.41
CA ALA A 6 -8.51 16.36 40.74
C ALA A 6 -9.59 15.70 41.61
N ASP A 7 -9.67 16.09 42.86
CA ASP A 7 -10.76 15.72 43.78
C ASP A 7 -12.05 16.32 43.21
N VAL A 8 -12.80 15.53 42.44
CA VAL A 8 -14.16 15.90 41.99
C VAL A 8 -15.06 15.83 43.21
N SER A 9 -15.54 16.99 43.70
CA SER A 9 -16.41 17.03 44.87
C SER A 9 -17.78 16.44 44.54
N TRP A 10 -18.41 15.77 45.50
CA TRP A 10 -19.77 15.23 45.35
C TRP A 10 -20.80 16.30 44.97
N SER A 11 -20.53 17.59 45.31
CA SER A 11 -21.34 18.73 44.91
C SER A 11 -21.23 19.04 43.41
N ASP A 12 -20.08 18.79 42.81
CA ASP A 12 -19.88 19.00 41.35
C ASP A 12 -20.51 17.89 40.53
N VAL A 13 -20.43 16.65 41.02
CA VAL A 13 -21.15 15.50 40.45
C VAL A 13 -22.67 15.74 40.51
N GLY A 14 -23.16 16.25 41.64
CA GLY A 14 -24.58 16.59 41.81
C GLY A 14 -25.06 17.63 40.80
N LYS A 15 -24.31 18.70 40.58
CA LYS A 15 -24.65 19.76 39.59
C LYS A 15 -24.63 19.25 38.15
N VAL A 16 -23.65 18.43 37.79
CA VAL A 16 -23.59 17.80 36.44
C VAL A 16 -24.82 16.91 36.20
N LEU A 17 -25.20 16.12 37.18
CA LEU A 17 -26.41 15.26 37.08
C LEU A 17 -27.70 16.05 37.03
N GLU A 18 -27.80 17.20 37.72
CA GLU A 18 -28.96 18.10 37.65
C GLU A 18 -29.01 18.85 36.30
N ASP A 19 -27.87 19.30 35.75
CA ASP A 19 -27.81 19.94 34.44
C ASP A 19 -28.16 18.94 33.31
N GLU A 20 -27.73 17.68 33.42
CA GLU A 20 -28.07 16.63 32.47
C GLU A 20 -29.59 16.29 32.51
N ARG A 21 -30.21 16.22 33.68
CA ARG A 21 -31.64 15.97 33.82
C ARG A 21 -32.49 17.12 33.27
N SER A 22 -32.12 18.37 33.54
CA SER A 22 -32.81 19.54 32.99
C SER A 22 -32.76 19.57 31.47
N SER A 23 -31.62 19.15 30.87
CA SER A 23 -31.49 19.08 29.41
C SER A 23 -32.35 18.00 28.76
N VAL A 24 -32.54 16.85 29.40
CA VAL A 24 -33.43 15.78 28.91
C VAL A 24 -34.90 16.24 28.97
N GLU A 25 -35.35 16.88 30.04
CA GLU A 25 -36.72 17.41 30.18
C GLU A 25 -37.03 18.51 29.13
N ASP A 26 -36.07 19.37 28.85
CA ASP A 26 -36.18 20.39 27.79
C ASP A 26 -36.34 19.75 26.40
N ILE A 27 -35.56 18.72 26.11
CA ILE A 27 -35.66 17.97 24.85
C ILE A 27 -37.04 17.29 24.74
N GLN A 28 -37.50 16.63 25.80
CA GLN A 28 -38.81 15.97 25.83
C GLN A 28 -39.96 16.97 25.56
N THR A 29 -39.80 18.21 25.99
CA THR A 29 -40.81 19.26 25.79
C THR A 29 -40.84 19.72 24.33
N ASP A 30 -39.70 19.77 23.67
CA ASP A 30 -39.57 20.20 22.28
C ASP A 30 -39.96 19.13 21.26
N LEU A 31 -40.11 17.86 21.67
CA LEU A 31 -40.49 16.80 20.76
C LEU A 31 -41.93 16.99 20.23
N ALA A 32 -42.08 16.91 18.91
CA ALA A 32 -43.37 17.00 18.26
C ALA A 32 -44.34 15.89 18.74
N ARG A 33 -45.61 16.28 19.05
CA ARG A 33 -46.65 15.39 19.52
C ARG A 33 -47.81 15.36 18.54
N ASN A 34 -48.49 14.25 18.49
CA ASN A 34 -49.70 14.11 17.71
C ASN A 34 -50.92 14.74 18.41
N ASN A 35 -52.07 14.78 17.72
CA ASN A 35 -53.31 15.35 18.24
C ASN A 35 -53.81 14.69 19.53
N LYS A 36 -53.28 13.52 19.93
CA LYS A 36 -53.60 12.81 21.17
C LYS A 36 -52.57 13.06 22.28
N GLY A 37 -51.61 13.94 22.05
CA GLY A 37 -50.53 14.27 23.00
C GLY A 37 -49.36 13.27 23.03
N ASN A 38 -49.41 12.19 22.22
CA ASN A 38 -48.33 11.21 22.17
C ASN A 38 -47.17 11.73 21.31
N ILE A 39 -45.93 11.39 21.68
CA ILE A 39 -44.70 11.72 20.91
C ILE A 39 -44.77 11.10 19.51
N CYS A 40 -44.55 11.91 18.49
CA CYS A 40 -44.51 11.46 17.13
C CYS A 40 -43.25 10.61 16.90
N GLN A 41 -43.45 9.42 16.31
CA GLN A 41 -42.36 8.49 15.99
C GLN A 41 -41.69 8.88 14.68
N SER A 42 -41.28 10.16 14.54
CA SER A 42 -40.68 10.74 13.34
C SER A 42 -39.15 10.65 13.35
N ILE A 43 -38.54 10.72 12.18
CA ILE A 43 -37.09 10.86 12.06
C ILE A 43 -36.63 12.18 12.70
N ASP A 44 -37.41 13.24 12.55
CA ASP A 44 -37.10 14.57 13.08
C ASP A 44 -36.97 14.58 14.62
N ASN A 45 -37.95 13.95 15.33
CA ASN A 45 -37.82 13.79 16.76
C ASN A 45 -36.60 12.97 17.18
N CYS A 46 -36.29 11.90 16.44
CA CYS A 46 -35.06 11.14 16.68
C CYS A 46 -33.82 11.97 16.47
N MET A 47 -33.77 12.79 15.39
CA MET A 47 -32.64 13.72 15.11
C MET A 47 -32.49 14.74 16.21
N THR A 48 -33.59 15.34 16.69
CA THR A 48 -33.54 16.30 17.80
C THR A 48 -32.83 15.69 19.02
N VAL A 49 -33.15 14.42 19.35
CA VAL A 49 -32.48 13.72 20.44
C VAL A 49 -31.01 13.46 20.14
N PHE A 50 -30.67 12.90 18.98
CA PHE A 50 -29.26 12.63 18.64
C PHE A 50 -28.38 13.91 18.60
N GLN A 51 -28.95 15.05 18.29
CA GLN A 51 -28.23 16.31 18.20
C GLN A 51 -28.11 17.05 19.54
N ARG A 52 -29.00 16.79 20.50
CA ARG A 52 -29.09 17.58 21.72
C ARG A 52 -28.86 16.80 23.01
N ASP A 53 -29.17 15.51 23.03
CA ASP A 53 -29.01 14.66 24.22
C ASP A 53 -27.56 14.63 24.70
N PRO A 54 -27.27 14.83 25.98
CA PRO A 54 -25.91 14.90 26.52
C PRO A 54 -25.06 13.65 26.27
N LEU A 55 -25.68 12.45 26.24
CA LEU A 55 -24.97 11.20 25.99
C LEU A 55 -24.75 10.95 24.49
N LEU A 56 -25.66 11.41 23.62
CA LEU A 56 -25.68 11.07 22.20
C LEU A 56 -25.05 12.14 21.31
N LYS A 57 -25.05 13.41 21.74
CA LYS A 57 -24.53 14.54 20.97
C LYS A 57 -23.06 14.36 20.65
N GLY A 58 -22.75 14.18 19.36
CA GLY A 58 -21.39 14.01 18.89
C GLY A 58 -20.74 12.66 19.22
N ALA A 59 -21.47 11.77 19.97
CA ALA A 59 -20.95 10.47 20.32
C ALA A 59 -20.99 9.46 19.16
N ILE A 60 -21.95 9.62 18.25
CA ILE A 60 -22.12 8.73 17.10
C ILE A 60 -21.52 9.41 15.87
N ARG A 61 -20.45 8.82 15.33
CA ARG A 61 -19.63 9.43 14.27
C ARG A 61 -19.41 8.46 13.10
N LYS A 62 -19.45 8.95 11.88
CA LYS A 62 -19.08 8.17 10.69
C LYS A 62 -17.56 8.18 10.51
N ASN A 63 -16.95 7.01 10.62
CA ASN A 63 -15.52 6.83 10.35
C ASN A 63 -15.29 6.76 8.83
N GLU A 64 -14.57 7.75 8.26
CA GLU A 64 -14.33 7.82 6.82
C GLU A 64 -13.33 6.78 6.31
N LEU A 65 -12.46 6.23 7.17
CA LEU A 65 -11.51 5.19 6.80
C LEU A 65 -12.21 3.82 6.68
N SER A 66 -12.98 3.45 7.69
CA SER A 66 -13.65 2.15 7.73
C SER A 66 -15.03 2.16 7.07
N GLY A 67 -15.63 3.34 6.87
CA GLY A 67 -17.02 3.50 6.41
C GLY A 67 -18.06 3.05 7.45
N LYS A 68 -17.64 2.65 8.65
CA LYS A 68 -18.53 2.22 9.75
C LYS A 68 -18.97 3.41 10.59
N ILE A 69 -19.96 3.18 11.42
CA ILE A 69 -20.31 4.10 12.49
C ILE A 69 -19.50 3.70 13.73
N ASP A 70 -18.84 4.66 14.33
CA ASP A 70 -18.11 4.51 15.58
C ASP A 70 -18.82 5.27 16.68
N ILE A 71 -18.65 4.81 17.91
CA ILE A 71 -19.11 5.48 19.11
C ILE A 71 -17.88 6.03 19.84
N VAL A 72 -17.87 7.34 20.00
CA VAL A 72 -16.81 8.09 20.69
C VAL A 72 -17.39 8.58 22.02
N GLY A 73 -16.70 8.25 23.11
CA GLY A 73 -17.16 8.63 24.45
C GLY A 73 -17.87 7.50 25.20
N ASN A 74 -18.43 7.87 26.35
CA ASN A 74 -19.13 6.92 27.24
C ASN A 74 -20.65 7.08 27.12
N LEU A 75 -21.31 6.06 26.61
CA LEU A 75 -22.78 6.03 26.50
C LEU A 75 -23.50 5.44 27.73
N GLY A 76 -22.78 5.24 28.84
CA GLY A 76 -23.35 4.72 30.09
C GLY A 76 -23.43 3.20 30.15
N TRP A 77 -22.95 2.46 29.17
CA TRP A 77 -22.82 0.99 29.21
C TRP A 77 -21.43 0.52 28.75
N GLU A 78 -21.06 -0.70 29.17
CA GLU A 78 -19.79 -1.30 28.85
C GLU A 78 -19.72 -1.70 27.38
N ARG A 79 -18.60 -1.38 26.71
CA ARG A 79 -18.36 -1.62 25.29
C ARG A 79 -16.99 -2.28 25.07
N THR A 80 -16.92 -3.17 24.09
CA THR A 80 -15.70 -3.91 23.72
C THR A 80 -15.09 -3.48 22.40
N SER A 81 -15.74 -2.61 21.63
CA SER A 81 -15.31 -2.15 20.31
C SER A 81 -15.54 -0.65 20.15
N SER A 82 -14.68 0.01 19.37
CA SER A 82 -14.90 1.41 18.95
C SER A 82 -16.08 1.52 17.97
N SER A 83 -16.22 0.53 17.09
CA SER A 83 -17.32 0.50 16.12
C SER A 83 -18.65 0.07 16.77
N LEU A 84 -19.74 0.62 16.23
CA LEU A 84 -21.11 0.30 16.63
C LEU A 84 -21.38 -1.20 16.46
N THR A 85 -21.85 -1.83 17.51
CA THR A 85 -22.27 -3.24 17.54
C THR A 85 -23.80 -3.38 17.62
N ASP A 86 -24.33 -4.58 17.33
CA ASP A 86 -25.76 -4.84 17.49
C ASP A 86 -26.22 -4.61 18.94
N THR A 87 -25.36 -4.92 19.91
CA THR A 87 -25.65 -4.66 21.33
C THR A 87 -25.80 -3.16 21.60
N ASP A 88 -24.93 -2.34 21.01
CA ASP A 88 -25.03 -0.88 21.12
C ASP A 88 -26.35 -0.36 20.52
N VAL A 89 -26.78 -0.91 19.37
CA VAL A 89 -28.06 -0.56 18.75
C VAL A 89 -29.21 -0.88 19.67
N TYR A 90 -29.24 -2.06 20.32
CA TYR A 90 -30.30 -2.45 21.27
C TYR A 90 -30.29 -1.54 22.50
N GLN A 91 -29.12 -1.17 23.03
CA GLN A 91 -29.02 -0.25 24.18
C GLN A 91 -29.50 1.16 23.81
N LEU A 92 -29.17 1.65 22.60
CA LEU A 92 -29.68 2.92 22.10
C LEU A 92 -31.21 2.91 21.93
N HIS A 93 -31.78 1.84 21.37
CA HIS A 93 -33.23 1.71 21.24
C HIS A 93 -33.92 1.71 22.62
N TRP A 94 -33.38 0.93 23.57
CA TRP A 94 -33.89 0.90 24.93
C TRP A 94 -33.78 2.28 25.61
N TYR A 95 -32.66 2.97 25.48
CA TYR A 95 -32.46 4.32 26.02
C TYR A 95 -33.48 5.32 25.46
N LEU A 96 -33.63 5.36 24.13
CA LEU A 96 -34.57 6.25 23.45
C LEU A 96 -36.02 5.96 23.75
N GLU A 97 -36.38 4.70 23.93
CA GLU A 97 -37.71 4.31 24.36
C GLU A 97 -38.00 4.76 25.80
N LYS A 98 -37.05 4.52 26.70
CA LYS A 98 -37.23 4.80 28.14
C LYS A 98 -37.27 6.30 28.42
N GLU A 99 -36.31 7.05 27.89
CA GLU A 99 -36.20 8.47 28.21
C GLU A 99 -37.08 9.36 27.31
N TYR A 100 -37.30 9.01 26.06
CA TYR A 100 -37.97 9.86 25.07
C TYR A 100 -39.27 9.26 24.50
N GLY A 101 -39.64 8.03 24.85
CA GLY A 101 -40.79 7.36 24.28
C GLY A 101 -40.72 7.08 22.78
N LEU A 102 -39.52 7.09 22.22
CA LEU A 102 -39.25 6.79 20.81
C LEU A 102 -39.06 5.28 20.63
N LYS A 103 -39.98 4.61 19.90
CA LYS A 103 -40.06 3.16 19.79
C LYS A 103 -39.89 2.65 18.35
N ASN A 104 -39.89 3.53 17.35
CA ASN A 104 -39.77 3.13 15.95
C ASN A 104 -38.35 2.87 15.56
N GLU A 105 -37.87 1.64 15.68
CA GLU A 105 -36.51 1.20 15.37
C GLU A 105 -36.02 1.64 13.98
N ARG A 106 -36.92 1.54 12.96
CA ARG A 106 -36.56 1.95 11.60
C ARG A 106 -36.23 3.45 11.51
N ASN A 107 -36.99 4.29 12.19
CA ASN A 107 -36.76 5.73 12.18
C ASN A 107 -35.58 6.11 13.07
N ILE A 108 -35.36 5.44 14.18
CA ILE A 108 -34.19 5.58 15.03
C ILE A 108 -32.93 5.24 14.23
N ASN A 109 -32.90 4.09 13.54
CA ASN A 109 -31.73 3.69 12.73
C ASN A 109 -31.44 4.65 11.56
N LYS A 110 -32.50 5.21 10.93
CA LYS A 110 -32.30 6.24 9.90
C LYS A 110 -31.71 7.52 10.49
N ALA A 111 -32.25 8.00 11.60
CA ALA A 111 -31.76 9.19 12.28
C ALA A 111 -30.31 9.00 12.79
N MET A 112 -29.99 7.84 13.35
CA MET A 112 -28.63 7.48 13.76
C MET A 112 -27.64 7.55 12.59
N ASN A 113 -28.01 7.00 11.42
CA ASN A 113 -27.15 7.07 10.22
C ASN A 113 -26.98 8.51 9.72
N ILE A 114 -28.03 9.34 9.78
CA ILE A 114 -27.96 10.76 9.40
C ILE A 114 -27.06 11.50 10.38
N ALA A 115 -27.28 11.36 11.69
CA ALA A 115 -26.48 12.00 12.74
C ALA A 115 -24.99 11.59 12.65
N ALA A 116 -24.71 10.31 12.42
CA ALA A 116 -23.34 9.84 12.19
C ALA A 116 -22.71 10.50 10.96
N SER A 117 -23.49 10.66 9.88
CA SER A 117 -23.01 11.28 8.63
C SER A 117 -22.77 12.78 8.76
N GLU A 118 -23.50 13.48 9.65
CA GLU A 118 -23.24 14.88 10.00
C GLU A 118 -21.96 15.02 10.84
N ASN A 119 -21.63 14.01 11.65
CA ASN A 119 -20.45 13.96 12.53
C ASN A 119 -19.36 13.04 11.96
N ARG A 120 -18.94 13.27 10.71
CA ARG A 120 -17.84 12.49 10.11
C ARG A 120 -16.51 12.82 10.74
N TYR A 121 -15.65 11.83 10.73
CA TYR A 121 -14.25 12.02 11.11
C TYR A 121 -13.34 11.03 10.39
N HIS A 122 -12.08 11.36 10.29
CA HIS A 122 -11.07 10.47 9.75
C HIS A 122 -10.00 10.22 10.82
N PRO A 123 -9.93 9.00 11.39
CA PRO A 123 -9.09 8.75 12.57
C PRO A 123 -7.61 9.04 12.33
N ILE A 124 -7.10 8.74 11.14
CA ILE A 124 -5.69 8.99 10.81
C ILE A 124 -5.44 10.48 10.62
N ARG A 125 -6.35 11.25 9.98
CA ARG A 125 -6.18 12.72 9.85
C ARG A 125 -6.15 13.37 11.22
N GLU A 126 -7.15 13.08 12.08
CA GLU A 126 -7.20 13.64 13.44
C GLU A 126 -5.94 13.31 14.24
N TYR A 127 -5.36 12.12 14.05
CA TYR A 127 -4.10 11.74 14.68
C TYR A 127 -2.90 12.51 14.13
N LEU A 128 -2.74 12.52 12.79
CA LEU A 128 -1.59 13.16 12.13
C LEU A 128 -1.56 14.67 12.34
N GLU A 129 -2.72 15.32 12.42
CA GLU A 129 -2.84 16.77 12.65
C GLU A 129 -2.35 17.21 14.03
N GLN A 130 -2.39 16.31 15.02
CA GLN A 130 -1.91 16.58 16.38
C GLN A 130 -0.39 16.41 16.52
N LEU A 131 0.28 15.83 15.52
CA LEU A 131 1.72 15.61 15.60
C LEU A 131 2.52 16.90 15.49
N VAL A 132 3.50 17.02 16.38
CA VAL A 132 4.47 18.11 16.39
C VAL A 132 5.87 17.54 16.19
N TRP A 133 6.52 17.97 15.11
CA TRP A 133 7.89 17.55 14.81
C TRP A 133 8.91 18.24 15.70
N ASP A 134 9.84 17.48 16.24
CA ASP A 134 10.91 17.97 17.12
C ASP A 134 12.14 18.52 16.35
N GLY A 135 12.07 18.61 15.00
CA GLY A 135 13.13 19.12 14.16
C GLY A 135 14.25 18.12 13.81
N LYS A 136 14.13 16.85 14.24
CA LYS A 136 15.13 15.82 13.95
C LYS A 136 14.69 14.91 12.80
N TYR A 137 15.55 14.76 11.80
CA TYR A 137 15.32 13.88 10.66
C TYR A 137 15.42 12.40 11.05
N ARG A 138 14.37 11.62 10.77
CA ARG A 138 14.26 10.22 11.14
C ARG A 138 13.84 9.29 10.00
N ILE A 139 13.12 9.80 9.02
CA ILE A 139 12.57 9.00 7.91
C ILE A 139 13.66 8.15 7.25
N GLY A 140 14.78 8.76 6.88
CA GLY A 140 15.89 8.08 6.22
C GLY A 140 16.63 7.06 7.10
N ARG A 141 16.45 7.12 8.42
CA ARG A 141 17.10 6.21 9.37
C ARG A 141 16.19 5.12 9.93
N LEU A 142 14.90 5.11 9.57
CA LEU A 142 13.96 4.12 10.07
C LEU A 142 14.41 2.68 9.75
N LEU A 143 14.67 2.40 8.48
CA LEU A 143 15.05 1.06 8.02
C LEU A 143 16.49 0.68 8.43
N PRO A 144 17.51 1.56 8.30
CA PRO A 144 18.84 1.28 8.84
C PRO A 144 18.82 0.96 10.35
N LYS A 145 18.15 1.78 11.15
CA LYS A 145 18.10 1.64 12.61
C LYS A 145 17.47 0.34 13.06
N TYR A 146 16.30 -0.02 12.54
CA TYR A 146 15.48 -1.13 13.04
C TYR A 146 15.58 -2.42 12.24
N LEU A 147 16.06 -2.35 11.00
CA LEU A 147 16.13 -3.50 10.10
C LEU A 147 17.51 -3.71 9.48
N GLY A 148 18.49 -2.85 9.80
CA GLY A 148 19.86 -2.97 9.29
C GLY A 148 19.98 -2.76 7.77
N ALA A 149 19.02 -2.08 7.14
CA ALA A 149 19.10 -1.72 5.74
C ALA A 149 20.25 -0.72 5.49
N GLU A 150 20.73 -0.62 4.26
CA GLU A 150 21.76 0.35 3.89
C GLU A 150 21.26 1.79 4.12
N GLU A 151 22.12 2.64 4.71
CA GLU A 151 21.83 4.06 4.92
C GLU A 151 22.25 4.85 3.67
N ASP A 152 21.50 4.74 2.59
CA ASP A 152 21.77 5.36 1.30
C ASP A 152 20.63 6.28 0.81
N ALA A 153 20.82 6.90 -0.34
CA ALA A 153 19.84 7.78 -0.95
C ALA A 153 18.59 7.02 -1.39
N TYR A 154 18.74 5.78 -1.87
CA TYR A 154 17.65 4.93 -2.32
C TYR A 154 16.70 4.57 -1.16
N THR A 155 17.25 4.01 -0.08
CA THR A 155 16.47 3.61 1.11
C THR A 155 15.73 4.79 1.73
N ARG A 156 16.40 5.96 1.79
CA ARG A 156 15.80 7.21 2.30
C ARG A 156 14.64 7.67 1.43
N GLU A 157 14.84 7.76 0.13
CA GLU A 157 13.84 8.27 -0.81
C GLU A 157 12.63 7.34 -0.90
N ILE A 158 12.85 6.01 -0.92
CA ILE A 158 11.78 5.01 -0.92
C ILE A 158 10.93 5.11 0.36
N MET A 159 11.58 5.25 1.52
CA MET A 159 10.85 5.37 2.79
C MET A 159 10.07 6.69 2.89
N GLN A 160 10.68 7.79 2.47
CA GLN A 160 10.02 9.09 2.40
C GLN A 160 8.82 9.06 1.46
N LEU A 161 8.97 8.46 0.28
CA LEU A 161 7.89 8.33 -0.70
C LEU A 161 6.73 7.48 -0.17
N LEU A 162 7.02 6.36 0.52
CA LEU A 162 5.99 5.53 1.15
C LEU A 162 5.17 6.33 2.17
N MET A 163 5.86 7.05 3.07
CA MET A 163 5.19 7.83 4.12
C MET A 163 4.37 8.99 3.54
N LEU A 164 4.92 9.73 2.58
CA LEU A 164 4.19 10.79 1.89
C LEU A 164 2.97 10.24 1.12
N ALA A 165 3.13 9.12 0.43
CA ALA A 165 2.02 8.48 -0.27
C ALA A 165 0.92 8.01 0.68
N ALA A 166 1.28 7.48 1.85
CA ALA A 166 0.33 7.09 2.87
C ALA A 166 -0.46 8.30 3.41
N ILE A 167 0.19 9.45 3.59
CA ILE A 167 -0.47 10.71 3.95
C ILE A 167 -1.40 11.17 2.82
N HIS A 168 -0.90 11.25 1.57
CA HIS A 168 -1.73 11.64 0.42
C HIS A 168 -2.97 10.75 0.26
N ARG A 169 -2.86 9.44 0.45
CA ARG A 169 -4.00 8.51 0.38
C ARG A 169 -5.09 8.83 1.40
N VAL A 170 -4.73 9.44 2.51
CA VAL A 170 -5.65 9.85 3.58
C VAL A 170 -6.29 11.21 3.27
N TYR A 171 -5.51 12.19 2.80
CA TYR A 171 -6.01 13.54 2.51
C TYR A 171 -6.62 13.68 1.12
N GLU A 172 -6.11 12.93 0.15
CA GLU A 172 -6.54 12.89 -1.24
C GLU A 172 -6.86 11.45 -1.65
N PRO A 173 -7.96 10.83 -1.13
CA PRO A 173 -8.29 9.45 -1.41
C PRO A 173 -8.34 9.17 -2.91
N GLY A 174 -7.69 8.09 -3.33
CA GLY A 174 -7.58 7.71 -4.73
C GLY A 174 -6.43 8.40 -5.49
N CYS A 175 -5.58 9.21 -4.84
CA CYS A 175 -4.37 9.74 -5.50
C CYS A 175 -3.54 8.61 -6.10
N LYS A 176 -2.84 8.90 -7.19
CA LYS A 176 -2.04 7.89 -7.90
C LYS A 176 -0.76 7.57 -7.13
N TYR A 177 -0.67 6.36 -6.63
CA TYR A 177 0.53 5.78 -6.05
C TYR A 177 0.55 4.28 -6.34
N GLU A 178 1.63 3.78 -6.93
CA GLU A 178 1.70 2.40 -7.43
C GLU A 178 3.01 1.69 -7.07
N ILE A 179 3.77 2.21 -6.09
CA ILE A 179 4.98 1.57 -5.60
C ILE A 179 4.67 0.80 -4.32
N MET A 180 5.14 -0.43 -4.24
CA MET A 180 5.07 -1.29 -3.07
C MET A 180 6.48 -1.52 -2.54
N VAL A 181 6.75 -1.06 -1.34
CA VAL A 181 8.01 -1.31 -0.65
C VAL A 181 8.05 -2.75 -0.17
N CYS A 182 9.09 -3.49 -0.56
CA CYS A 182 9.27 -4.90 -0.24
C CYS A 182 10.52 -5.10 0.62
N LEU A 183 10.34 -5.44 1.89
CA LEU A 183 11.45 -5.77 2.79
C LEU A 183 11.86 -7.23 2.58
N VAL A 184 13.11 -7.45 2.21
CA VAL A 184 13.65 -8.78 1.87
C VAL A 184 14.76 -9.17 2.85
N GLY A 185 14.69 -10.39 3.38
CA GLY A 185 15.72 -10.90 4.31
C GLY A 185 15.19 -12.02 5.19
N GLY A 186 16.03 -12.56 6.04
CA GLY A 186 15.76 -13.75 6.86
C GLY A 186 14.49 -13.65 7.70
N GLN A 187 13.96 -14.80 8.09
CA GLN A 187 12.84 -14.89 9.01
C GLN A 187 13.26 -14.33 10.39
N GLY A 188 12.32 -13.66 11.08
CA GLY A 188 12.59 -13.08 12.40
C GLY A 188 13.28 -11.71 12.37
N ALA A 189 13.57 -11.13 11.20
CA ALA A 189 14.20 -9.82 11.06
C ALA A 189 13.32 -8.63 11.48
N GLY A 190 12.09 -8.84 11.93
CA GLY A 190 11.20 -7.77 12.38
C GLY A 190 10.45 -7.03 11.27
N LYS A 191 10.46 -7.52 10.03
CA LYS A 191 9.87 -6.86 8.85
C LYS A 191 8.39 -6.51 9.02
N SER A 192 7.55 -7.50 9.32
CA SER A 192 6.09 -7.29 9.52
C SER A 192 5.82 -6.46 10.78
N THR A 193 6.61 -6.65 11.85
CA THR A 193 6.51 -5.83 13.06
C THR A 193 6.80 -4.36 12.76
N PHE A 194 7.79 -4.09 11.92
CA PHE A 194 8.11 -2.73 11.49
C PHE A 194 6.92 -2.06 10.77
N PHE A 195 6.31 -2.74 9.81
CA PHE A 195 5.15 -2.19 9.10
C PHE A 195 3.92 -2.04 10.00
N ARG A 196 3.72 -2.95 10.94
CA ARG A 196 2.67 -2.84 11.95
C ARG A 196 2.88 -1.61 12.85
N PHE A 197 4.11 -1.35 13.30
CA PHE A 197 4.40 -0.15 14.08
C PHE A 197 4.32 1.12 13.23
N LEU A 198 4.70 1.04 11.95
CA LEU A 198 4.54 2.15 11.01
C LEU A 198 3.07 2.56 10.86
N ALA A 199 2.12 1.64 10.95
CA ALA A 199 0.69 1.96 10.94
C ALA A 199 0.20 2.68 12.21
N ILE A 200 1.05 2.87 13.22
CA ILE A 200 0.78 3.55 14.50
C ILE A 200 -0.18 2.75 15.39
N ASN A 201 -1.41 2.53 14.92
CA ASN A 201 -2.43 1.72 15.57
C ASN A 201 -2.54 0.36 14.87
N ASP A 202 -2.57 -0.70 15.64
CA ASP A 202 -2.68 -2.07 15.12
C ASP A 202 -3.99 -2.28 14.30
N GLU A 203 -5.07 -1.54 14.62
CA GLU A 203 -6.32 -1.57 13.86
C GLU A 203 -6.19 -0.96 12.45
N TRP A 204 -5.16 -0.15 12.19
CA TRP A 204 -4.88 0.45 10.87
C TRP A 204 -3.93 -0.39 10.02
N PHE A 205 -3.45 -1.51 10.56
CA PHE A 205 -2.59 -2.48 9.89
C PHE A 205 -3.35 -3.74 9.53
N SER A 206 -3.04 -4.34 8.38
CA SER A 206 -3.53 -5.66 8.00
C SER A 206 -2.44 -6.46 7.31
N ASP A 207 -2.31 -7.73 7.68
CA ASP A 207 -1.49 -8.76 7.03
C ASP A 207 -2.33 -9.92 6.46
N ASP A 208 -3.67 -9.76 6.44
CA ASP A 208 -4.62 -10.82 6.02
C ASP A 208 -4.90 -10.83 4.50
N LEU A 209 -4.20 -10.03 3.71
CA LEU A 209 -4.38 -10.00 2.26
C LEU A 209 -3.53 -11.08 1.57
N LYS A 210 -3.99 -12.35 1.62
CA LYS A 210 -3.27 -13.52 1.11
C LYS A 210 -3.59 -13.87 -0.33
N ARG A 211 -4.74 -13.45 -0.87
CA ARG A 211 -5.21 -13.74 -2.23
C ARG A 211 -5.98 -12.55 -2.80
N MET A 212 -5.83 -12.33 -4.11
CA MET A 212 -6.53 -11.26 -4.84
C MET A 212 -7.83 -11.70 -5.49
N ASP A 213 -8.05 -12.99 -5.63
CA ASP A 213 -9.25 -13.62 -6.18
C ASP A 213 -10.35 -13.88 -5.12
N ASP A 214 -10.13 -13.43 -3.89
CA ASP A 214 -11.12 -13.48 -2.81
C ASP A 214 -12.16 -12.38 -3.00
N ASP A 215 -13.43 -12.73 -3.10
CA ASP A 215 -14.56 -11.77 -3.18
C ASP A 215 -14.60 -10.80 -1.98
N ASN A 216 -13.89 -11.12 -0.90
CA ASN A 216 -13.77 -10.30 0.30
C ASN A 216 -12.54 -9.38 0.33
N VAL A 217 -11.69 -9.37 -0.70
CA VAL A 217 -10.47 -8.54 -0.76
C VAL A 217 -10.76 -7.10 -0.34
N TYR A 218 -11.80 -6.50 -0.88
CA TYR A 218 -12.14 -5.10 -0.59
C TYR A 218 -12.60 -4.89 0.85
N ARG A 219 -13.28 -5.87 1.45
CA ARG A 219 -13.67 -5.82 2.86
C ARG A 219 -12.47 -5.92 3.79
N LYS A 220 -11.46 -6.71 3.42
CA LYS A 220 -10.19 -6.84 4.15
C LYS A 220 -9.32 -5.59 4.06
N MET A 221 -9.51 -4.77 3.05
CA MET A 221 -8.81 -3.48 2.92
C MET A 221 -9.47 -2.36 3.73
N GLN A 222 -10.77 -2.48 3.99
CA GLN A 222 -11.55 -1.42 4.61
C GLN A 222 -11.13 -1.20 6.07
N GLY A 223 -10.81 0.04 6.41
CA GLY A 223 -10.37 0.41 7.76
C GLY A 223 -8.86 0.29 7.99
N HIS A 224 -8.09 -0.13 6.99
CA HIS A 224 -6.64 -0.27 7.11
C HIS A 224 -5.91 0.78 6.29
N TRP A 225 -4.80 1.28 6.83
CA TRP A 225 -3.95 2.29 6.22
C TRP A 225 -2.71 1.69 5.57
N ILE A 226 -2.05 0.75 6.27
CA ILE A 226 -0.91 -0.01 5.75
C ILE A 226 -1.31 -1.48 5.65
N ILE A 227 -1.20 -2.05 4.45
CA ILE A 227 -1.59 -3.43 4.17
C ILE A 227 -0.38 -4.21 3.68
N GLU A 228 -0.01 -5.24 4.44
CA GLU A 228 1.09 -6.13 4.11
C GLU A 228 0.63 -7.29 3.22
N MET A 229 1.40 -7.56 2.18
CA MET A 229 1.21 -8.64 1.21
C MET A 229 2.35 -9.66 1.31
N SER A 230 2.50 -10.33 2.45
CA SER A 230 3.66 -11.18 2.74
C SER A 230 3.67 -12.50 1.98
N GLU A 231 2.62 -13.31 2.09
CA GLU A 231 2.57 -14.65 1.47
C GLU A 231 2.34 -14.62 -0.05
N MET A 232 1.75 -13.54 -0.55
CA MET A 232 1.52 -13.39 -1.98
C MET A 232 2.82 -13.27 -2.76
N MET A 233 3.84 -12.65 -2.18
CA MET A 233 5.15 -12.49 -2.83
C MET A 233 5.91 -13.81 -2.92
N ALA A 234 5.66 -14.78 -2.04
CA ALA A 234 6.33 -16.07 -2.04
C ALA A 234 5.80 -17.05 -3.10
N THR A 235 4.58 -16.82 -3.63
CA THR A 235 3.90 -17.74 -4.57
C THR A 235 3.66 -17.14 -5.95
N VAL A 236 4.31 -16.01 -6.25
CA VAL A 236 4.06 -15.25 -7.48
C VAL A 236 4.62 -15.99 -8.70
N ASN A 237 3.72 -16.35 -9.61
CA ASN A 237 4.06 -16.72 -10.98
C ASN A 237 3.82 -15.53 -11.93
N ALA A 238 4.28 -15.63 -13.18
CA ALA A 238 4.20 -14.54 -14.16
C ALA A 238 2.77 -14.02 -14.40
N LYS A 239 1.74 -14.82 -14.24
CA LYS A 239 0.33 -14.39 -14.36
C LYS A 239 -0.13 -13.63 -13.14
N SER A 240 0.16 -14.12 -11.95
CA SER A 240 -0.25 -13.47 -10.70
C SER A 240 0.45 -12.13 -10.47
N ILE A 241 1.68 -11.91 -11.02
CA ILE A 241 2.36 -10.61 -10.90
C ILE A 241 1.62 -9.50 -11.66
N GLU A 242 1.06 -9.79 -12.83
CA GLU A 242 0.29 -8.80 -13.59
C GLU A 242 -1.01 -8.42 -12.85
N ASP A 243 -1.65 -9.39 -12.21
CA ASP A 243 -2.81 -9.16 -11.36
C ASP A 243 -2.44 -8.27 -10.16
N ILE A 244 -1.30 -8.53 -9.50
CA ILE A 244 -0.77 -7.71 -8.41
C ILE A 244 -0.46 -6.29 -8.88
N LYS A 245 0.25 -6.14 -10.01
CA LYS A 245 0.57 -4.83 -10.60
C LYS A 245 -0.69 -4.04 -10.94
N SER A 246 -1.68 -4.71 -11.55
CA SER A 246 -2.99 -4.12 -11.84
C SER A 246 -3.70 -3.68 -10.56
N PHE A 247 -3.68 -4.55 -9.54
CA PHE A 247 -4.32 -4.26 -8.26
C PHE A 247 -3.67 -3.08 -7.53
N ILE A 248 -2.33 -3.04 -7.42
CA ILE A 248 -1.61 -1.94 -6.76
C ILE A 248 -1.92 -0.59 -7.46
N SER A 249 -2.07 -0.59 -8.78
CA SER A 249 -2.28 0.63 -9.58
C SER A 249 -3.69 1.21 -9.49
N ARG A 250 -4.65 0.49 -8.91
CA ARG A 250 -6.03 0.99 -8.80
C ARG A 250 -6.10 2.19 -7.87
N GLN A 251 -6.92 3.15 -8.24
CA GLN A 251 -7.16 4.37 -7.47
C GLN A 251 -8.45 4.30 -6.66
N LYS A 252 -9.41 3.48 -7.09
CA LYS A 252 -10.69 3.27 -6.42
C LYS A 252 -11.15 1.83 -6.60
N GLU A 253 -12.01 1.42 -5.69
CA GLU A 253 -12.73 0.16 -5.74
C GLU A 253 -14.23 0.44 -5.85
N THR A 254 -14.94 -0.35 -6.67
CA THR A 254 -16.40 -0.26 -6.78
C THR A 254 -16.97 -1.56 -6.31
N TYR A 255 -17.59 -1.56 -5.14
CA TYR A 255 -18.23 -2.76 -4.58
C TYR A 255 -19.45 -2.41 -3.73
N LYS A 256 -20.32 -3.40 -3.54
CA LYS A 256 -21.49 -3.28 -2.69
C LYS A 256 -21.19 -3.89 -1.32
N ILE A 257 -21.39 -3.11 -0.26
CA ILE A 257 -21.36 -3.65 1.09
C ILE A 257 -22.62 -4.52 1.30
N PRO A 258 -22.51 -5.69 1.95
CA PRO A 258 -23.66 -6.47 2.34
C PRO A 258 -24.67 -5.58 3.10
N TYR A 259 -25.95 -5.69 2.72
CA TYR A 259 -27.08 -4.92 3.24
C TYR A 259 -27.20 -3.46 2.76
N GLU A 260 -26.25 -2.88 2.04
CA GLU A 260 -26.44 -1.61 1.34
C GLU A 260 -27.23 -1.83 0.03
N THR A 261 -28.02 -0.84 -0.36
CA THR A 261 -28.87 -0.94 -1.56
C THR A 261 -28.08 -0.67 -2.85
N HIS A 262 -27.11 0.21 -2.79
CA HIS A 262 -26.36 0.70 -3.94
C HIS A 262 -24.85 0.39 -3.82
N PRO A 263 -24.17 0.02 -4.92
CA PRO A 263 -22.71 0.00 -4.95
C PRO A 263 -22.18 1.44 -4.87
N GLU A 264 -21.06 1.62 -4.17
CA GLU A 264 -20.39 2.91 -4.06
C GLU A 264 -18.95 2.81 -4.57
N ASP A 265 -18.48 3.89 -5.22
CA ASP A 265 -17.08 4.09 -5.50
C ASP A 265 -16.35 4.47 -4.22
N ARG A 266 -15.33 3.71 -3.88
CA ARG A 266 -14.50 3.93 -2.68
C ARG A 266 -13.08 4.24 -3.10
N PRO A 267 -12.71 5.52 -3.12
CA PRO A 267 -11.33 5.92 -3.39
C PRO A 267 -10.39 5.28 -2.37
N ARG A 268 -9.24 4.78 -2.86
CA ARG A 268 -8.28 4.04 -2.05
C ARG A 268 -7.59 4.95 -1.06
N GLN A 269 -7.58 4.54 0.22
CA GLN A 269 -6.98 5.29 1.34
C GLN A 269 -5.76 4.58 1.95
N CYS A 270 -5.42 3.40 1.44
CA CYS A 270 -4.32 2.58 1.94
C CYS A 270 -3.11 2.59 1.00
N VAL A 271 -1.96 2.20 1.55
CA VAL A 271 -0.75 1.82 0.81
C VAL A 271 -0.45 0.36 1.02
N PHE A 272 0.21 -0.28 0.02
CA PHE A 272 0.63 -1.66 0.10
C PHE A 272 2.12 -1.75 0.38
N VAL A 273 2.49 -2.71 1.22
CA VAL A 273 3.85 -3.08 1.53
C VAL A 273 4.01 -4.58 1.41
N GLY A 274 5.22 -5.07 1.19
CA GLY A 274 5.49 -6.49 1.05
C GLY A 274 6.64 -6.93 1.93
N THR A 275 6.64 -8.22 2.30
CA THR A 275 7.77 -8.87 2.94
C THR A 275 8.10 -10.17 2.23
N SER A 276 9.39 -10.49 2.11
CA SER A 276 9.87 -11.76 1.57
C SER A 276 11.03 -12.30 2.39
N ASN A 277 11.09 -13.63 2.49
CA ASN A 277 12.23 -14.34 3.06
C ASN A 277 13.17 -14.88 1.96
N SER A 278 12.72 -14.84 0.69
CA SER A 278 13.51 -15.25 -0.47
C SER A 278 14.08 -14.04 -1.19
N MET A 279 15.33 -14.13 -1.63
CA MET A 279 15.94 -13.15 -2.51
C MET A 279 15.27 -13.15 -3.88
N ASP A 280 14.94 -14.32 -4.42
CA ASP A 280 14.32 -14.48 -5.75
C ASP A 280 12.79 -14.38 -5.68
N PHE A 281 12.27 -13.30 -5.10
CA PHE A 281 10.84 -13.13 -4.92
C PHE A 281 10.14 -12.42 -6.09
N LEU A 282 10.88 -11.71 -6.92
CA LEU A 282 10.35 -11.09 -8.14
C LEU A 282 10.34 -12.11 -9.28
N PRO A 283 9.26 -12.21 -10.05
CA PRO A 283 9.25 -13.08 -11.22
C PRO A 283 10.12 -12.50 -12.32
N LEU A 284 10.54 -13.39 -13.24
CA LEU A 284 11.19 -12.99 -14.49
C LEU A 284 10.22 -12.16 -15.34
N ASP A 285 10.17 -10.88 -15.08
CA ASP A 285 9.44 -9.89 -15.88
C ASP A 285 10.40 -8.90 -16.50
N ARG A 286 10.68 -9.11 -17.80
CA ARG A 286 11.56 -8.25 -18.59
C ARG A 286 10.92 -6.91 -18.96
N THR A 287 9.62 -6.74 -18.75
CA THR A 287 8.89 -5.49 -19.03
C THR A 287 8.91 -4.53 -17.84
N GLY A 288 9.33 -4.99 -16.69
CA GLY A 288 9.68 -4.18 -15.54
C GLY A 288 8.82 -4.39 -14.30
N ASN A 289 9.47 -4.78 -13.23
CA ASN A 289 8.92 -4.86 -11.89
C ASN A 289 8.88 -3.48 -11.19
N ARG A 290 8.74 -2.38 -11.93
CA ARG A 290 8.91 -0.99 -11.46
C ARG A 290 8.04 -0.61 -10.25
N ARG A 291 7.01 -1.40 -9.97
CA ARG A 291 6.13 -1.18 -8.81
C ARG A 291 6.66 -1.78 -7.52
N PHE A 292 7.62 -2.64 -7.59
CA PHE A 292 8.21 -3.30 -6.42
C PHE A 292 9.54 -2.65 -6.09
N ALA A 293 9.62 -2.06 -4.91
CA ALA A 293 10.84 -1.44 -4.40
C ALA A 293 11.48 -2.34 -3.32
N PRO A 294 12.38 -3.27 -3.71
CA PRO A 294 13.03 -4.17 -2.77
C PRO A 294 14.04 -3.42 -1.92
N ILE A 295 14.04 -3.68 -0.62
CA ILE A 295 15.05 -3.23 0.34
C ILE A 295 15.53 -4.44 1.12
N LEU A 296 16.83 -4.69 1.04
CA LEU A 296 17.47 -5.77 1.76
C LEU A 296 17.63 -5.38 3.24
N VAL A 297 17.24 -6.30 4.13
CA VAL A 297 17.37 -6.11 5.57
C VAL A 297 18.39 -7.08 6.15
N HIS A 298 19.20 -6.60 7.09
CA HIS A 298 20.31 -7.31 7.69
C HIS A 298 20.19 -7.33 9.21
N PRO A 299 19.65 -8.41 9.81
CA PRO A 299 19.46 -8.49 11.26
C PRO A 299 20.76 -8.32 12.07
N ASP A 300 21.91 -8.64 11.49
CA ASP A 300 23.24 -8.49 12.06
C ASP A 300 23.76 -7.04 12.12
N ARG A 301 23.14 -6.12 11.36
CA ARG A 301 23.50 -4.70 11.28
C ARG A 301 22.51 -3.78 12.00
N VAL A 302 21.50 -4.32 12.64
CA VAL A 302 20.47 -3.55 13.35
C VAL A 302 21.08 -2.80 14.52
N GLU A 303 20.88 -1.49 14.61
CA GLU A 303 21.34 -0.70 15.77
C GLU A 303 20.60 -1.10 17.05
N LYS A 304 19.30 -1.34 16.94
CA LYS A 304 18.43 -1.77 18.04
C LYS A 304 17.25 -2.56 17.49
N HIS A 305 17.04 -3.77 18.01
CA HIS A 305 15.90 -4.57 17.57
C HIS A 305 14.58 -3.88 17.94
N ILE A 306 13.63 -3.84 17.00
CA ILE A 306 12.39 -3.06 17.14
C ILE A 306 11.54 -3.45 18.37
N LEU A 307 11.63 -4.70 18.83
CA LEU A 307 10.95 -5.21 20.03
C LEU A 307 11.80 -5.10 21.31
N GLU A 308 13.03 -4.65 21.23
CA GLU A 308 13.88 -4.47 22.44
C GLU A 308 13.34 -3.35 23.33
N ASP A 309 12.82 -2.28 22.72
CA ASP A 309 12.11 -1.21 23.40
C ASP A 309 10.97 -0.71 22.50
N GLU A 310 9.83 -1.37 22.61
CA GLU A 310 8.67 -1.06 21.78
C GLU A 310 8.21 0.39 21.94
N LYS A 311 8.27 0.94 23.15
CA LYS A 311 7.85 2.31 23.43
C LYS A 311 8.76 3.33 22.74
N GLU A 312 10.08 3.11 22.77
CA GLU A 312 11.01 3.98 22.04
C GLU A 312 10.79 3.87 20.54
N ALA A 313 10.65 2.64 20.00
CA ALA A 313 10.45 2.41 18.58
C ALA A 313 9.17 3.09 18.07
N ARG A 314 8.06 2.94 18.78
CA ARG A 314 6.80 3.62 18.45
C ARG A 314 6.95 5.15 18.50
N ASN A 315 7.60 5.70 19.53
CA ASN A 315 7.84 7.14 19.62
C ASN A 315 8.74 7.65 18.50
N TYR A 316 9.76 6.90 18.11
CA TYR A 316 10.62 7.25 16.98
C TYR A 316 9.85 7.29 15.66
N ILE A 317 9.00 6.30 15.43
CA ILE A 317 8.11 6.23 14.25
C ILE A 317 7.09 7.36 14.24
N ILE A 318 6.49 7.69 15.39
CA ILE A 318 5.57 8.84 15.54
C ILE A 318 6.27 10.14 15.14
N GLN A 319 7.50 10.36 15.57
CA GLN A 319 8.27 11.55 15.19
C GLN A 319 8.69 11.54 13.70
N ALA A 320 8.89 10.36 13.10
CA ALA A 320 9.08 10.26 11.65
C ALA A 320 7.78 10.63 10.89
N TRP A 321 6.62 10.29 11.41
CA TRP A 321 5.33 10.76 10.86
C TRP A 321 5.15 12.27 11.03
N ALA A 322 5.58 12.84 12.15
CA ALA A 322 5.58 14.30 12.33
C ALA A 322 6.49 15.00 11.29
N GLU A 323 7.68 14.43 11.02
CA GLU A 323 8.58 14.88 9.94
C GLU A 323 7.89 14.78 8.57
N ALA A 324 7.25 13.65 8.26
CA ALA A 324 6.53 13.45 7.01
C ALA A 324 5.36 14.42 6.83
N MET A 325 4.65 14.77 7.90
CA MET A 325 3.58 15.78 7.89
C MET A 325 4.10 17.18 7.58
N GLU A 326 5.27 17.57 8.09
CA GLU A 326 5.89 18.85 7.73
C GLU A 326 6.30 18.86 6.24
N LEU A 327 6.86 17.77 5.73
CA LEU A 327 7.15 17.64 4.31
C LEU A 327 5.88 17.72 3.45
N TYR A 328 4.80 17.06 3.87
CA TYR A 328 3.51 17.12 3.20
C TYR A 328 2.95 18.55 3.19
N ARG A 329 2.92 19.23 4.33
CA ARG A 329 2.43 20.61 4.48
C ARG A 329 3.24 21.63 3.67
N SER A 330 4.54 21.38 3.48
CA SER A 330 5.39 22.24 2.66
C SER A 330 4.98 22.28 1.19
N GLY A 331 4.30 21.26 0.68
CA GLY A 331 3.94 21.11 -0.73
C GLY A 331 5.12 20.95 -1.69
N GLN A 332 6.35 20.87 -1.17
CA GLN A 332 7.59 20.78 -1.96
C GLN A 332 8.01 19.32 -2.21
N HIS A 333 7.06 18.47 -2.60
CA HIS A 333 7.34 17.06 -2.87
C HIS A 333 6.47 16.54 -4.01
N GLU A 334 6.96 15.52 -4.69
CA GLU A 334 6.20 14.77 -5.69
C GLU A 334 6.09 13.31 -5.24
N LEU A 335 4.98 12.64 -5.60
CA LEU A 335 4.83 11.19 -5.39
C LEU A 335 5.53 10.40 -6.50
N LYS A 336 6.80 10.73 -6.74
CA LYS A 336 7.65 10.09 -7.74
C LYS A 336 9.07 9.96 -7.21
N LEU A 337 9.77 8.95 -7.69
CA LEU A 337 11.20 8.80 -7.43
C LEU A 337 12.01 9.75 -8.33
N SER A 338 13.18 10.17 -7.85
CA SER A 338 14.17 10.81 -8.66
C SER A 338 14.68 9.88 -9.78
N LYS A 339 15.19 10.43 -10.88
CA LYS A 339 15.70 9.62 -11.99
C LYS A 339 16.84 8.69 -11.55
N ASP A 340 17.68 9.14 -10.64
CA ASP A 340 18.79 8.35 -10.13
C ASP A 340 18.31 7.17 -9.31
N THR A 341 17.34 7.42 -8.41
CA THR A 341 16.68 6.36 -7.62
C THR A 341 15.89 5.39 -8.50
N GLU A 342 15.20 5.87 -9.55
CA GLU A 342 14.54 4.98 -10.53
C GLU A 342 15.54 4.07 -11.26
N ASN A 343 16.70 4.58 -11.64
CA ASN A 343 17.74 3.79 -12.30
C ASN A 343 18.33 2.76 -11.34
N TYR A 344 18.62 3.16 -10.10
CA TYR A 344 19.11 2.26 -9.07
C TYR A 344 18.08 1.17 -8.74
N LEU A 345 16.80 1.54 -8.60
CA LEU A 345 15.69 0.60 -8.41
C LEU A 345 15.66 -0.47 -9.50
N ARG A 346 15.85 -0.11 -10.79
CA ARG A 346 15.89 -1.07 -11.89
C ARG A 346 17.08 -2.04 -11.80
N GLN A 347 18.20 -1.59 -11.26
CA GLN A 347 19.36 -2.47 -11.00
C GLN A 347 19.05 -3.43 -9.85
N MET A 348 18.59 -2.90 -8.73
CA MET A 348 18.22 -3.69 -7.57
C MET A 348 17.17 -4.78 -7.92
N GLN A 349 16.15 -4.44 -8.71
CA GLN A 349 15.13 -5.41 -9.10
C GLN A 349 15.71 -6.63 -9.82
N LYS A 350 16.79 -6.48 -10.57
CA LYS A 350 17.45 -7.62 -11.25
C LYS A 350 18.08 -8.60 -10.27
N GLU A 351 18.59 -8.10 -9.14
CA GLU A 351 19.19 -8.94 -8.09
C GLU A 351 18.16 -9.78 -7.34
N PHE A 352 16.88 -9.37 -7.39
CA PHE A 352 15.77 -10.07 -6.75
C PHE A 352 14.91 -10.90 -7.72
N MET A 353 15.37 -11.05 -8.97
CA MET A 353 14.78 -11.98 -9.94
C MET A 353 15.60 -13.28 -10.02
N PRO A 354 14.95 -14.43 -10.22
CA PRO A 354 15.66 -15.67 -10.45
C PRO A 354 16.55 -15.56 -11.70
N GLU A 355 17.66 -16.28 -11.71
CA GLU A 355 18.51 -16.39 -12.89
C GLU A 355 17.72 -16.91 -14.08
N ASP A 356 17.84 -16.24 -15.22
CA ASP A 356 17.20 -16.68 -16.44
C ASP A 356 18.13 -17.63 -17.20
N ALA A 357 17.99 -18.92 -16.95
CA ALA A 357 18.78 -19.95 -17.61
C ALA A 357 18.76 -19.81 -19.15
N LYS A 358 17.65 -19.31 -19.73
CA LYS A 358 17.56 -19.12 -21.18
C LYS A 358 18.47 -17.98 -21.68
N VAL A 359 18.69 -16.95 -20.87
CA VAL A 359 19.66 -15.88 -21.20
C VAL A 359 21.06 -16.47 -21.28
N GLY A 360 21.45 -17.29 -20.31
CA GLY A 360 22.74 -17.95 -20.29
C GLY A 360 22.95 -18.87 -21.49
N ILE A 361 21.97 -19.71 -21.82
CA ILE A 361 22.03 -20.62 -22.97
C ILE A 361 22.14 -19.83 -24.28
N ILE A 362 21.29 -18.82 -24.47
CA ILE A 362 21.31 -18.00 -25.68
C ILE A 362 22.64 -17.24 -25.81
N GLN A 363 23.13 -16.64 -24.70
CA GLN A 363 24.38 -15.90 -24.71
C GLN A 363 25.56 -16.80 -25.08
N LEU A 364 25.66 -17.96 -24.46
CA LEU A 364 26.73 -18.94 -24.73
C LEU A 364 26.71 -19.39 -26.18
N TRP A 365 25.54 -19.70 -26.73
CA TRP A 365 25.39 -20.08 -28.14
C TRP A 365 25.75 -18.92 -29.09
N LEU A 366 25.33 -17.67 -28.78
CA LEU A 366 25.67 -16.48 -29.56
C LEU A 366 27.18 -16.16 -29.56
N ASP A 367 27.87 -16.44 -28.45
CA ASP A 367 29.31 -16.21 -28.32
C ASP A 367 30.12 -17.20 -29.17
N GLU A 368 29.59 -18.44 -29.30
CA GLU A 368 30.20 -19.47 -30.16
C GLU A 368 29.84 -19.34 -31.66
N LEU A 369 28.79 -18.52 -31.95
CA LEU A 369 28.27 -18.40 -33.31
C LEU A 369 29.17 -17.51 -34.20
N SER A 370 29.53 -18.05 -35.37
CA SER A 370 30.32 -17.31 -36.37
C SER A 370 29.49 -16.39 -37.28
N GLN A 371 28.15 -16.49 -37.23
CA GLN A 371 27.22 -15.75 -38.09
C GLN A 371 26.85 -14.42 -37.46
N ASP A 372 26.66 -13.39 -38.31
CA ASP A 372 26.31 -12.05 -37.87
C ASP A 372 24.79 -11.80 -37.76
N TYR A 373 23.97 -12.76 -38.17
CA TYR A 373 22.52 -12.64 -38.22
C TYR A 373 21.86 -13.83 -37.56
N VAL A 374 20.88 -13.58 -36.68
CA VAL A 374 20.11 -14.62 -36.02
C VAL A 374 18.62 -14.30 -36.05
N CYS A 375 17.77 -15.33 -36.00
CA CYS A 375 16.33 -15.18 -35.83
C CYS A 375 15.82 -16.07 -34.70
N SER A 376 14.59 -15.79 -34.22
CA SER A 376 14.00 -16.54 -33.09
C SER A 376 13.88 -18.05 -33.37
N THR A 377 13.55 -18.42 -34.60
CA THR A 377 13.42 -19.84 -34.99
C THR A 377 14.77 -20.56 -34.95
N MET A 378 15.85 -19.88 -35.39
CA MET A 378 17.22 -20.37 -35.34
C MET A 378 17.65 -20.60 -33.87
N ILE A 379 17.43 -19.61 -33.00
CA ILE A 379 17.74 -19.71 -31.57
C ILE A 379 16.96 -20.89 -30.94
N TYR A 380 15.66 -21.02 -31.24
CA TYR A 380 14.85 -22.11 -30.75
C TYR A 380 15.41 -23.48 -31.11
N LYS A 381 15.80 -23.63 -32.35
CA LYS A 381 16.27 -24.94 -32.88
C LYS A 381 17.69 -25.26 -32.47
N GLU A 382 18.58 -24.30 -32.53
CA GLU A 382 20.02 -24.51 -32.37
C GLU A 382 20.51 -24.29 -30.93
N ALA A 383 20.07 -23.19 -30.28
CA ALA A 383 20.52 -22.90 -28.91
C ALA A 383 19.82 -23.78 -27.87
N PHE A 384 18.56 -24.19 -28.12
CA PHE A 384 17.79 -25.06 -27.22
C PHE A 384 17.68 -26.52 -27.65
N ASP A 385 18.41 -26.93 -28.72
CA ASP A 385 18.46 -28.31 -29.24
C ASP A 385 17.07 -28.88 -29.62
N HIS A 386 16.22 -28.03 -30.25
CA HIS A 386 14.90 -28.41 -30.75
C HIS A 386 14.87 -28.55 -32.27
N GLU A 387 15.85 -29.21 -32.86
CA GLU A 387 16.08 -29.29 -34.31
C GLU A 387 14.82 -29.75 -35.10
N TYR A 388 14.09 -30.71 -34.57
CA TYR A 388 12.95 -31.33 -35.26
C TYR A 388 11.60 -30.75 -34.83
N ASP A 389 11.57 -29.91 -33.81
CA ASP A 389 10.35 -29.37 -33.28
C ASP A 389 9.89 -28.09 -33.99
N THR A 390 8.58 -27.88 -34.03
CA THR A 390 8.01 -26.60 -34.47
C THR A 390 7.75 -25.68 -33.28
N PRO A 391 8.39 -24.51 -33.23
CA PRO A 391 8.21 -23.59 -32.10
C PRO A 391 6.77 -23.11 -32.02
N LYS A 392 6.25 -23.02 -30.79
CA LYS A 392 4.96 -22.37 -30.51
C LYS A 392 5.14 -20.88 -30.44
N ASP A 393 4.08 -20.13 -30.70
CA ASP A 393 4.10 -18.67 -30.68
C ASP A 393 4.61 -18.07 -29.35
N TRP A 394 4.33 -18.69 -28.24
CA TRP A 394 4.78 -18.22 -26.94
C TRP A 394 6.29 -18.42 -26.73
N GLU A 395 6.88 -19.50 -27.27
CA GLU A 395 8.33 -19.76 -27.21
C GLU A 395 9.10 -18.74 -28.03
N LEU A 396 8.61 -18.45 -29.24
CA LEU A 396 9.21 -17.40 -30.07
C LEU A 396 9.08 -16.01 -29.44
N LYS A 397 7.96 -15.72 -28.79
CA LYS A 397 7.79 -14.45 -28.04
C LYS A 397 8.76 -14.36 -26.87
N GLU A 398 8.99 -15.45 -26.17
CA GLU A 398 9.93 -15.48 -25.06
C GLU A 398 11.38 -15.25 -25.54
N ILE A 399 11.82 -15.94 -26.60
CA ILE A 399 13.14 -15.70 -27.22
C ILE A 399 13.27 -14.25 -27.68
N ASN A 400 12.23 -13.70 -28.34
CA ASN A 400 12.25 -12.29 -28.74
C ASN A 400 12.43 -11.35 -27.52
N ASN A 401 11.79 -11.67 -26.39
CA ASN A 401 11.93 -10.87 -25.17
C ASN A 401 13.35 -10.99 -24.59
N VAL A 402 13.96 -12.16 -24.58
CA VAL A 402 15.37 -12.34 -24.16
C VAL A 402 16.29 -11.51 -25.01
N MET A 403 16.22 -11.67 -26.31
CA MET A 403 17.10 -10.97 -27.26
C MET A 403 16.97 -9.44 -27.20
N ASN A 404 15.75 -8.92 -26.99
CA ASN A 404 15.52 -7.48 -26.98
C ASN A 404 15.88 -6.80 -25.65
N ASN A 405 15.84 -7.54 -24.51
CA ASN A 405 15.93 -6.92 -23.20
C ASN A 405 17.12 -7.40 -22.35
N SER A 406 17.69 -8.56 -22.67
CA SER A 406 18.72 -9.20 -21.84
C SER A 406 20.03 -9.46 -22.56
N ILE A 407 20.04 -9.53 -23.89
CA ILE A 407 21.25 -9.76 -24.71
C ILE A 407 21.79 -8.43 -25.22
N SER A 408 23.07 -8.17 -25.01
CA SER A 408 23.80 -7.02 -25.56
C SER A 408 24.62 -7.40 -26.80
N GLY A 409 25.05 -6.40 -27.57
CA GLY A 409 25.87 -6.63 -28.77
C GLY A 409 25.09 -7.05 -30.03
N TRP A 410 23.75 -7.02 -29.97
CA TRP A 410 22.89 -7.35 -31.10
C TRP A 410 21.82 -6.29 -31.31
N GLU A 411 21.63 -5.86 -32.57
CA GLU A 411 20.59 -4.87 -32.94
C GLU A 411 19.47 -5.55 -33.75
N LYS A 412 18.25 -5.11 -33.48
CA LYS A 412 17.04 -5.66 -34.14
C LYS A 412 16.97 -5.22 -35.61
N ILE A 413 16.66 -6.17 -36.49
CA ILE A 413 16.42 -5.95 -37.92
C ILE A 413 15.00 -6.33 -38.31
N SER A 414 14.44 -5.59 -39.28
CA SER A 414 13.06 -5.76 -39.74
C SER A 414 12.86 -6.97 -40.64
N SER A 415 13.91 -7.39 -41.37
CA SER A 415 13.87 -8.51 -42.30
C SER A 415 15.29 -8.96 -42.69
N HIS A 416 15.51 -10.26 -42.73
CA HIS A 416 16.71 -10.89 -43.28
C HIS A 416 16.36 -12.26 -43.83
N ARG A 417 17.08 -12.76 -44.89
CA ARG A 417 16.90 -14.06 -45.45
C ARG A 417 17.88 -15.04 -44.84
N PHE A 418 17.40 -15.92 -43.98
CA PHE A 418 18.15 -17.02 -43.37
C PHE A 418 18.08 -18.24 -44.27
N ALA A 419 19.21 -18.89 -44.49
CA ALA A 419 19.32 -19.99 -45.47
C ALA A 419 18.30 -21.13 -45.21
N GLU A 420 18.16 -21.54 -43.96
CA GLU A 420 17.30 -22.67 -43.55
C GLU A 420 15.95 -22.22 -43.00
N TYR A 421 15.82 -20.93 -42.58
CA TYR A 421 14.62 -20.44 -41.87
C TYR A 421 13.80 -19.44 -42.72
N GLY A 422 14.20 -19.14 -43.98
CA GLY A 422 13.49 -18.22 -44.86
C GLY A 422 13.64 -16.74 -44.46
N ILE A 423 12.68 -15.91 -44.90
CA ILE A 423 12.71 -14.46 -44.60
C ILE A 423 12.02 -14.23 -43.27
N GLN A 424 12.76 -13.72 -42.28
CA GLN A 424 12.25 -13.43 -40.94
C GLN A 424 12.83 -12.13 -40.39
N ARG A 425 12.19 -11.63 -39.32
CA ARG A 425 12.77 -10.61 -38.43
C ARG A 425 13.84 -11.29 -37.58
N GLY A 426 14.83 -10.53 -37.14
CA GLY A 426 15.90 -11.08 -36.32
C GLY A 426 16.79 -10.00 -35.75
N TRP A 427 18.02 -10.35 -35.48
CA TRP A 427 19.04 -9.46 -34.94
C TRP A 427 20.32 -9.60 -35.74
N ARG A 428 21.10 -8.49 -35.78
CA ARG A 428 22.42 -8.41 -36.37
C ARG A 428 23.43 -8.11 -35.28
N ARG A 429 24.60 -8.76 -35.34
CA ARG A 429 25.71 -8.47 -34.42
C ARG A 429 26.22 -7.04 -34.64
N ILE A 430 26.39 -6.29 -33.55
CA ILE A 430 26.97 -4.96 -33.57
C ILE A 430 28.49 -5.15 -33.65
N VAL A 431 29.09 -4.81 -34.77
CA VAL A 431 30.54 -4.79 -34.92
C VAL A 431 31.00 -3.40 -34.57
N ASP A 432 31.80 -3.26 -33.51
CA ASP A 432 32.44 -1.99 -33.16
C ASP A 432 33.40 -1.58 -34.28
N LYS A 433 33.13 -0.47 -34.94
CA LYS A 433 33.96 0.06 -36.03
C LYS A 433 35.33 0.57 -35.59
N GLU A 434 35.65 0.52 -34.32
CA GLU A 434 36.91 1.03 -33.78
C GLU A 434 38.12 0.08 -33.93
N GLU A 435 37.94 -1.20 -34.24
CA GLU A 435 39.05 -2.14 -34.44
C GLU A 435 39.64 -2.12 -35.85
N PHE A 436 39.01 -1.47 -36.81
CA PHE A 436 39.50 -1.44 -38.21
C PHE A 436 40.51 -0.30 -38.56
N HIS A 437 40.95 0.49 -37.59
CA HIS A 437 41.89 1.61 -37.85
C HIS A 437 43.29 1.46 -37.22
N LYS A 438 43.72 0.23 -36.93
CA LYS A 438 45.14 -0.05 -36.67
C LYS A 438 45.69 -0.99 -37.72
N LEU A 439 45.98 -0.48 -38.90
CA LEU A 439 46.99 -1.10 -39.77
C LEU A 439 48.36 -1.07 -39.02
N PRO A 440 49.07 -2.20 -38.96
CA PRO A 440 50.39 -2.19 -38.33
C PRO A 440 51.33 -1.23 -39.08
N GLU A 441 52.07 -0.41 -38.34
CA GLU A 441 53.03 0.64 -38.82
C GLU A 441 54.18 0.10 -39.68
N HIS A 442 54.13 -1.11 -40.20
CA HIS A 442 55.16 -1.73 -41.03
C HIS A 442 54.71 -2.16 -42.43
N ALA A 443 53.62 -1.62 -42.96
CA ALA A 443 53.14 -1.93 -44.32
C ALA A 443 53.71 -1.00 -45.40
N GLU A 444 54.63 -0.01 -45.09
CA GLU A 444 55.17 0.97 -46.05
C GLU A 444 56.50 0.58 -46.68
N THR A 445 57.04 -0.61 -46.45
CA THR A 445 58.39 -0.96 -46.98
C THR A 445 58.36 -2.11 -47.98
N LEU A 446 57.26 -2.38 -48.67
CA LEU A 446 57.21 -3.49 -49.66
C LEU A 446 57.05 -3.05 -51.14
N PHE A 447 57.01 -1.76 -51.46
CA PHE A 447 56.81 -1.29 -52.84
C PHE A 447 57.77 -0.19 -53.30
N ASP A 448 58.99 -0.09 -52.75
CA ASP A 448 60.10 0.69 -53.38
C ASP A 448 61.25 -0.24 -53.66
N GLU A 449 61.21 -0.92 -54.82
CA GLU A 449 62.33 -1.37 -55.61
C GLU A 449 61.86 -2.03 -56.93
N LYS A 450 61.70 -1.19 -57.96
CA LYS A 450 62.26 -1.32 -59.32
C LYS A 450 61.60 -0.36 -60.29
#